data_e03a55308b17a826ec40f11aea34db81
#
_entry.id   e03a55308b17a826ec40f11aea34db81
#
_cell.length_a   1.000
_cell.length_b   1.000
_cell.length_c   1.000
_cell.angle_alpha   90.00
_cell.angle_beta   90.00
_cell.angle_gamma   90.00
#
_symmetry.space_group_name_H-M   'P 1'
#
loop_
_entity.id
_entity.type
_entity.pdbx_description
1 polymer ?
#
loop_
_entity_poly.entity_id
_entity_poly.type
_entity_poly.pdbx_seq_one_letter_code
_entity_poly.pdbx_strand_id
1 'polypeptide(L)'
;MLTGVAACGSSSNSSSSGVTEGGKTEITVWSWDSTLPRTVKDFEKANPDITVKVTNAGTNSTEYTALNNALSAGKGAPDLVQIEYYALPEYQVRGEIEDLSQFGADKFSDFYTPGTWASVKLNGGVYALPMDSGPMAWFYNKDVFDKAGVDPTRVRTWDEFYDAAKKVRATGSYITSDSGDAGFFDSMTCLAGATPFSTGSDGQSVTINLSNDSKVKTFVDFWQKMIADDLIDTKTAGWSDDWNKSLNDGSIASLLTGAWMPYNLLSGAPDGEGKWRVAQMPTPDGSETNSENGGSSLAMVKTDDKAKAEAAYKFAEYACHNAEGIKTRVDGGAFPADNDTLASDDFLNMTSLTDSDGNAHEYFGGQKFNEELAKAAANVSTGYKFLPFEVYARGVYSDDAGGAYTDKSVTLAEGVQAWEKNIKDYASQQGYTVK
;
A
#
# COMPACT_ATOMS: atom_id res chain seq x y z
N MET A 1 69.76 -25.73 15.40
CA MET A 1 69.52 -25.27 14.08
C MET A 1 68.02 -25.51 13.79
N LEU A 2 67.20 -24.45 13.95
CA LEU A 2 65.81 -24.51 13.62
C LEU A 2 65.58 -23.46 12.46
N THR A 3 65.20 -23.97 11.34
CA THR A 3 64.83 -23.18 10.18
C THR A 3 63.32 -22.86 10.24
N GLY A 4 62.98 -21.58 10.43
CA GLY A 4 61.61 -21.09 10.36
C GLY A 4 61.21 -20.82 8.89
N VAL A 5 60.07 -21.37 8.49
CA VAL A 5 59.42 -21.07 7.21
C VAL A 5 58.36 -19.99 7.47
N ALA A 6 58.58 -18.78 6.94
CA ALA A 6 57.58 -17.72 6.91
C ALA A 6 56.65 -17.97 5.72
N ALA A 7 55.38 -18.27 6.01
CA ALA A 7 54.30 -18.29 5.01
C ALA A 7 53.69 -16.88 4.89
N CYS A 8 53.98 -16.19 3.80
CA CYS A 8 53.21 -15.00 3.40
C CYS A 8 51.82 -15.42 2.89
N GLY A 9 50.80 -15.25 3.70
CA GLY A 9 49.42 -15.31 3.26
C GLY A 9 49.01 -13.98 2.64
N SER A 10 48.97 -13.93 1.32
CA SER A 10 48.27 -12.88 0.60
C SER A 10 46.77 -13.10 0.72
N SER A 11 46.13 -12.29 1.55
CA SER A 11 44.67 -12.18 1.58
C SER A 11 44.23 -11.47 0.28
N SER A 12 43.85 -12.24 -0.72
CA SER A 12 43.08 -11.74 -1.85
C SER A 12 41.68 -11.45 -1.35
N ASN A 13 41.36 -10.17 -1.29
CA ASN A 13 40.00 -9.66 -1.14
C ASN A 13 39.23 -10.02 -2.43
N SER A 14 38.58 -11.18 -2.46
CA SER A 14 37.66 -11.53 -3.51
C SER A 14 36.37 -10.78 -3.23
N SER A 15 36.16 -9.63 -3.89
CA SER A 15 34.82 -9.11 -4.17
C SER A 15 34.05 -10.25 -4.85
N SER A 16 33.03 -10.78 -4.16
CA SER A 16 32.15 -11.79 -4.73
C SER A 16 31.38 -11.15 -5.88
N SER A 17 31.85 -11.37 -7.13
CA SER A 17 31.04 -11.12 -8.30
C SER A 17 29.76 -11.98 -8.15
N GLY A 18 28.59 -11.37 -8.36
CA GLY A 18 27.29 -12.03 -8.22
C GLY A 18 26.98 -13.13 -9.25
N VAL A 19 28.02 -13.80 -9.75
CA VAL A 19 27.91 -14.90 -10.72
C VAL A 19 28.05 -16.25 -9.98
N THR A 20 27.01 -17.08 -10.07
CA THR A 20 26.99 -18.44 -9.51
C THR A 20 27.88 -19.41 -10.31
N GLU A 21 28.25 -20.57 -9.72
CA GLU A 21 28.86 -21.71 -10.44
C GLU A 21 27.96 -22.13 -11.61
N GLY A 22 28.25 -21.66 -12.82
CA GLY A 22 27.45 -21.90 -14.03
C GLY A 22 27.23 -20.66 -14.89
N GLY A 23 27.79 -19.49 -14.48
CA GLY A 23 27.74 -18.25 -15.29
C GLY A 23 26.42 -17.50 -15.26
N LYS A 24 25.51 -17.85 -14.32
CA LYS A 24 24.23 -17.15 -14.15
C LYS A 24 24.37 -16.00 -13.14
N THR A 25 23.65 -14.90 -13.42
CA THR A 25 23.48 -13.82 -12.45
C THR A 25 22.37 -14.17 -11.47
N GLU A 26 22.69 -14.23 -10.18
CA GLU A 26 21.68 -14.43 -9.14
C GLU A 26 21.28 -13.10 -8.51
N ILE A 27 19.98 -12.85 -8.44
CA ILE A 27 19.38 -11.71 -7.73
C ILE A 27 18.45 -12.19 -6.63
N THR A 28 18.34 -11.38 -5.58
CA THR A 28 17.46 -11.61 -4.43
C THR A 28 16.37 -10.57 -4.38
N VAL A 29 15.15 -11.00 -4.08
CA VAL A 29 13.96 -10.14 -4.00
C VAL A 29 13.29 -10.37 -2.66
N TRP A 30 13.04 -9.29 -1.90
CA TRP A 30 12.15 -9.34 -0.76
C TRP A 30 10.77 -8.86 -1.16
N SER A 31 9.77 -9.69 -0.89
CA SER A 31 8.39 -9.37 -1.24
C SER A 31 7.42 -10.25 -0.46
N TRP A 32 6.31 -9.66 -0.04
CA TRP A 32 5.17 -10.39 0.53
C TRP A 32 4.09 -10.76 -0.52
N ASP A 33 4.26 -10.34 -1.78
CA ASP A 33 3.34 -10.70 -2.86
C ASP A 33 3.42 -12.21 -3.14
N SER A 34 2.35 -12.93 -2.81
CA SER A 34 2.26 -14.38 -2.99
C SER A 34 2.27 -14.83 -4.45
N THR A 35 2.06 -13.92 -5.40
CA THR A 35 2.05 -14.21 -6.83
C THR A 35 3.46 -14.19 -7.44
N LEU A 36 4.40 -13.48 -6.80
CA LEU A 36 5.74 -13.26 -7.34
C LEU A 36 6.54 -14.55 -7.61
N PRO A 37 6.48 -15.61 -6.78
CA PRO A 37 7.15 -16.87 -7.07
C PRO A 37 6.69 -17.55 -8.39
N ARG A 38 5.46 -17.31 -8.81
CA ARG A 38 4.94 -17.78 -10.11
C ARG A 38 5.51 -16.91 -11.24
N THR A 39 5.50 -15.61 -11.08
CA THR A 39 6.11 -14.64 -12.01
C THR A 39 7.59 -14.94 -12.26
N VAL A 40 8.34 -15.33 -11.20
CA VAL A 40 9.75 -15.75 -11.31
C VAL A 40 9.93 -16.94 -12.24
N LYS A 41 9.08 -17.98 -12.12
CA LYS A 41 9.20 -19.19 -12.98
C LYS A 41 9.05 -18.85 -14.47
N ASP A 42 8.13 -17.96 -14.81
CA ASP A 42 7.92 -17.54 -16.20
C ASP A 42 9.07 -16.65 -16.68
N PHE A 43 9.57 -15.74 -15.82
CA PHE A 43 10.74 -14.91 -16.10
C PHE A 43 12.01 -15.74 -16.35
N GLU A 44 12.35 -16.68 -15.46
CA GLU A 44 13.56 -17.51 -15.60
C GLU A 44 13.53 -18.39 -16.85
N LYS A 45 12.35 -18.83 -17.26
CA LYS A 45 12.16 -19.58 -18.50
C LYS A 45 12.53 -18.74 -19.73
N ALA A 46 12.19 -17.44 -19.70
CA ALA A 46 12.52 -16.51 -20.77
C ALA A 46 13.98 -15.95 -20.65
N ASN A 47 14.57 -16.03 -19.45
CA ASN A 47 15.90 -15.47 -19.11
C ASN A 47 16.76 -16.52 -18.38
N PRO A 48 17.23 -17.58 -19.08
CA PRO A 48 17.90 -18.73 -18.45
C PRO A 48 19.26 -18.40 -17.84
N ASP A 49 19.79 -17.22 -18.08
CA ASP A 49 21.04 -16.65 -17.54
C ASP A 49 20.84 -15.87 -16.22
N ILE A 50 19.59 -15.69 -15.78
CA ILE A 50 19.28 -15.03 -14.52
C ILE A 50 18.57 -16.02 -13.58
N THR A 51 18.89 -15.97 -12.30
CA THR A 51 18.17 -16.71 -11.23
C THR A 51 17.65 -15.71 -10.22
N VAL A 52 16.36 -15.84 -9.83
CA VAL A 52 15.69 -14.93 -8.91
C VAL A 52 15.29 -15.69 -7.64
N LYS A 53 15.77 -15.25 -6.48
CA LYS A 53 15.40 -15.79 -5.18
C LYS A 53 14.46 -14.83 -4.45
N VAL A 54 13.18 -15.23 -4.31
CA VAL A 54 12.19 -14.47 -3.54
C VAL A 54 12.18 -14.93 -2.10
N THR A 55 12.20 -13.98 -1.18
CA THR A 55 12.06 -14.19 0.26
C THR A 55 10.96 -13.27 0.80
N ASN A 56 10.03 -13.79 1.58
CA ASN A 56 9.13 -12.99 2.39
C ASN A 56 9.84 -12.67 3.72
N ALA A 57 10.27 -11.42 3.88
CA ALA A 57 10.94 -10.93 5.09
C ALA A 57 9.96 -10.32 6.11
N GLY A 58 8.66 -10.43 5.83
CA GLY A 58 7.55 -9.84 6.58
C GLY A 58 6.69 -8.97 5.68
N THR A 59 5.78 -8.23 6.28
CA THR A 59 4.89 -7.28 5.60
C THR A 59 4.98 -5.94 6.29
N ASN A 60 4.94 -4.84 5.55
CA ASN A 60 4.98 -3.47 6.09
C ASN A 60 6.16 -3.25 7.06
N SER A 61 5.87 -2.77 8.26
CA SER A 61 6.85 -2.41 9.29
C SER A 61 7.81 -3.55 9.64
N THR A 62 7.39 -4.81 9.54
CA THR A 62 8.25 -5.97 9.78
C THR A 62 9.34 -6.08 8.71
N GLU A 63 8.97 -5.96 7.43
CA GLU A 63 9.93 -5.96 6.33
C GLU A 63 10.83 -4.72 6.38
N TYR A 64 10.26 -3.53 6.64
CA TYR A 64 11.06 -2.30 6.73
C TYR A 64 12.07 -2.35 7.89
N THR A 65 11.72 -2.98 9.01
CA THR A 65 12.67 -3.22 10.10
C THR A 65 13.81 -4.14 9.65
N ALA A 66 13.50 -5.23 8.96
CA ALA A 66 14.51 -6.14 8.43
C ALA A 66 15.40 -5.45 7.38
N LEU A 67 14.81 -4.68 6.47
CA LEU A 67 15.53 -3.93 5.43
C LEU A 67 16.47 -2.88 6.05
N ASN A 68 15.98 -2.08 6.99
CA ASN A 68 16.78 -1.08 7.70
C ASN A 68 17.98 -1.72 8.43
N ASN A 69 17.78 -2.88 9.06
CA ASN A 69 18.86 -3.62 9.72
C ASN A 69 19.90 -4.11 8.71
N ALA A 70 19.49 -4.65 7.57
CA ALA A 70 20.40 -5.14 6.54
C ALA A 70 21.19 -4.00 5.88
N LEU A 71 20.55 -2.88 5.55
CA LEU A 71 21.17 -1.67 5.01
C LEU A 71 22.19 -1.08 6.00
N SER A 72 21.82 -0.94 7.27
CA SER A 72 22.71 -0.44 8.32
C SER A 72 23.92 -1.36 8.56
N ALA A 73 23.74 -2.67 8.42
CA ALA A 73 24.83 -3.65 8.54
C ALA A 73 25.75 -3.69 7.29
N GLY A 74 25.35 -3.04 6.18
CA GLY A 74 26.04 -3.07 4.90
C GLY A 74 26.12 -4.46 4.26
N LYS A 75 25.22 -5.39 4.63
CA LYS A 75 25.17 -6.76 4.12
C LYS A 75 23.78 -7.38 4.31
N GLY A 76 23.40 -8.26 3.38
CA GLY A 76 22.18 -9.06 3.49
C GLY A 76 20.94 -8.34 2.99
N ALA A 77 21.05 -7.09 2.51
CA ALA A 77 19.95 -6.43 1.81
C ALA A 77 19.69 -7.15 0.46
N PRO A 78 18.43 -7.20 -0.01
CA PRO A 78 18.09 -7.78 -1.30
C PRO A 78 18.53 -6.87 -2.46
N ASP A 79 18.52 -7.41 -3.69
CA ASP A 79 18.76 -6.60 -4.87
C ASP A 79 17.48 -5.81 -5.27
N LEU A 80 16.30 -6.40 -5.02
CA LEU A 80 14.99 -5.76 -5.16
C LEU A 80 14.15 -5.93 -3.90
N VAL A 81 13.33 -4.94 -3.60
CA VAL A 81 12.45 -4.96 -2.43
C VAL A 81 11.09 -4.38 -2.77
N GLN A 82 10.02 -5.04 -2.32
CA GLN A 82 8.68 -4.49 -2.37
C GLN A 82 8.55 -3.41 -1.30
N ILE A 83 8.16 -2.20 -1.69
CA ILE A 83 7.98 -1.06 -0.79
C ILE A 83 6.63 -0.41 -1.11
N GLU A 84 5.80 -0.21 -0.09
CA GLU A 84 4.58 0.57 -0.24
C GLU A 84 4.89 2.03 -0.55
N TYR A 85 4.00 2.69 -1.27
CA TYR A 85 4.20 4.07 -1.73
C TYR A 85 4.49 5.05 -0.60
N TYR A 86 3.89 4.85 0.58
CA TYR A 86 4.13 5.75 1.70
C TYR A 86 5.54 5.65 2.29
N ALA A 87 6.18 4.48 2.18
CA ALA A 87 7.51 4.25 2.74
C ALA A 87 8.65 4.59 1.75
N LEU A 88 8.35 4.65 0.45
CA LEU A 88 9.37 4.86 -0.59
C LEU A 88 10.18 6.15 -0.43
N PRO A 89 9.60 7.31 -0.02
CA PRO A 89 10.36 8.55 0.17
C PRO A 89 11.48 8.42 1.21
N GLU A 90 11.34 7.58 2.23
CA GLU A 90 12.35 7.37 3.26
C GLU A 90 13.64 6.79 2.67
N TYR A 91 13.54 5.75 1.86
CA TYR A 91 14.69 5.11 1.22
C TYR A 91 15.30 5.98 0.13
N GLN A 92 14.46 6.76 -0.58
CA GLN A 92 14.92 7.70 -1.59
C GLN A 92 15.77 8.81 -0.98
N VAL A 93 15.32 9.46 0.11
CA VAL A 93 16.05 10.55 0.75
C VAL A 93 17.37 10.07 1.37
N ARG A 94 17.39 8.86 1.93
CA ARG A 94 18.61 8.23 2.46
C ARG A 94 19.57 7.76 1.35
N GLY A 95 19.13 7.77 0.10
CA GLY A 95 19.94 7.37 -1.05
C GLY A 95 20.24 5.87 -1.08
N GLU A 96 19.35 5.04 -0.54
CA GLU A 96 19.50 3.59 -0.40
C GLU A 96 18.92 2.79 -1.57
N ILE A 97 18.10 3.44 -2.41
CA ILE A 97 17.51 2.85 -3.61
C ILE A 97 17.97 3.61 -4.87
N GLU A 98 17.97 2.90 -6.00
CA GLU A 98 18.42 3.42 -7.29
C GLU A 98 17.38 4.31 -7.97
N ASP A 99 17.85 5.32 -8.69
CA ASP A 99 17.04 6.04 -9.68
C ASP A 99 16.94 5.21 -10.97
N LEU A 100 15.79 4.61 -11.21
CA LEU A 100 15.52 3.74 -12.35
C LEU A 100 15.44 4.51 -13.68
N SER A 101 15.44 5.85 -13.66
CA SER A 101 15.52 6.67 -14.88
C SER A 101 16.80 6.37 -15.68
N GLN A 102 17.89 5.99 -15.00
CA GLN A 102 19.14 5.57 -15.67
C GLN A 102 18.98 4.29 -16.51
N PHE A 103 17.95 3.48 -16.24
CA PHE A 103 17.57 2.29 -17.01
C PHE A 103 16.44 2.59 -18.01
N GLY A 104 15.96 3.84 -18.06
CA GLY A 104 14.91 4.29 -18.97
C GLY A 104 13.49 4.07 -18.46
N ALA A 105 13.28 3.92 -17.14
CA ALA A 105 11.97 3.76 -16.54
C ALA A 105 11.06 5.00 -16.69
N ASP A 106 11.65 6.18 -16.88
CA ASP A 106 10.92 7.44 -17.10
C ASP A 106 9.99 7.42 -18.33
N LYS A 107 10.24 6.54 -19.30
CA LYS A 107 9.40 6.33 -20.50
C LYS A 107 8.04 5.65 -20.18
N PHE A 108 7.86 5.11 -18.96
CA PHE A 108 6.66 4.37 -18.59
C PHE A 108 5.55 5.25 -17.98
N SER A 109 5.70 6.57 -17.98
CA SER A 109 4.74 7.50 -17.37
C SER A 109 3.31 7.32 -17.84
N ASP A 110 3.10 7.06 -19.12
CA ASP A 110 1.77 6.93 -19.72
C ASP A 110 1.20 5.51 -19.59
N PHE A 111 2.04 4.56 -19.20
CA PHE A 111 1.63 3.18 -18.98
C PHE A 111 0.89 3.01 -17.65
N TYR A 112 1.38 3.64 -16.59
CA TYR A 112 0.79 3.56 -15.26
C TYR A 112 -0.31 4.59 -15.03
N THR A 113 -1.17 4.33 -14.04
CA THR A 113 -2.15 5.34 -13.59
C THR A 113 -1.43 6.58 -13.05
N PRO A 114 -2.03 7.77 -13.17
CA PRO A 114 -1.40 8.99 -12.65
C PRO A 114 -1.06 8.91 -11.15
N GLY A 115 -1.91 8.26 -10.34
CA GLY A 115 -1.70 8.10 -8.89
C GLY A 115 -0.47 7.25 -8.58
N THR A 116 -0.39 6.05 -9.14
CA THR A 116 0.74 5.14 -8.89
C THR A 116 2.06 5.69 -9.43
N TRP A 117 2.02 6.33 -10.62
CA TRP A 117 3.21 6.98 -11.18
C TRP A 117 3.71 8.14 -10.33
N ALA A 118 2.79 9.01 -9.84
CA ALA A 118 3.15 10.12 -8.96
C ALA A 118 3.78 9.67 -7.64
N SER A 119 3.46 8.45 -7.20
CA SER A 119 3.96 7.85 -5.95
C SER A 119 5.39 7.33 -6.06
N VAL A 120 5.84 6.93 -7.27
CA VAL A 120 7.21 6.45 -7.50
C VAL A 120 8.13 7.50 -8.11
N LYS A 121 7.56 8.61 -8.61
CA LYS A 121 8.33 9.73 -9.15
C LYS A 121 8.64 10.76 -8.06
N LEU A 122 9.82 10.67 -7.49
CA LEU A 122 10.26 11.48 -6.36
C LEU A 122 11.42 12.38 -6.78
N ASN A 123 11.38 13.67 -6.45
CA ASN A 123 12.47 14.63 -6.70
C ASN A 123 13.02 14.60 -8.14
N GLY A 124 12.16 14.28 -9.12
CA GLY A 124 12.52 14.26 -10.54
C GLY A 124 13.01 12.91 -11.09
N GLY A 125 13.39 11.94 -10.24
CA GLY A 125 13.76 10.58 -10.58
C GLY A 125 12.61 9.59 -10.45
N VAL A 126 12.79 8.36 -10.95
CA VAL A 126 11.86 7.21 -10.79
C VAL A 126 12.54 6.18 -9.89
N TYR A 127 12.04 5.99 -8.68
CA TYR A 127 12.74 5.19 -7.66
C TYR A 127 12.19 3.78 -7.46
N ALA A 128 11.10 3.44 -8.15
CA ALA A 128 10.54 2.09 -8.18
C ALA A 128 9.63 1.93 -9.41
N LEU A 129 9.26 0.69 -9.74
CA LEU A 129 8.17 0.43 -10.67
C LEU A 129 6.89 0.09 -9.89
N PRO A 130 5.74 0.71 -10.19
CA PRO A 130 4.47 0.37 -9.56
C PRO A 130 4.16 -1.12 -9.72
N MET A 131 3.88 -1.78 -8.61
CA MET A 131 3.64 -3.22 -8.58
C MET A 131 2.16 -3.52 -8.50
N ASP A 132 1.44 -2.83 -7.65
CA ASP A 132 0.00 -2.87 -7.49
C ASP A 132 -0.55 -1.49 -7.14
N SER A 133 -1.87 -1.37 -7.02
CA SER A 133 -2.54 -0.13 -6.68
C SER A 133 -3.65 -0.39 -5.66
N GLY A 134 -3.96 0.60 -4.85
CA GLY A 134 -4.99 0.52 -3.82
C GLY A 134 -5.99 1.68 -3.87
N PRO A 135 -6.59 2.02 -5.04
CA PRO A 135 -7.63 3.03 -5.05
C PRO A 135 -8.75 2.64 -4.11
N MET A 136 -9.22 3.59 -3.31
CA MET A 136 -10.24 3.30 -2.30
C MET A 136 -11.59 2.97 -2.95
N ALA A 137 -12.27 1.99 -2.40
CA ALA A 137 -13.64 1.67 -2.74
C ALA A 137 -14.45 1.34 -1.48
N TRP A 138 -15.76 1.45 -1.60
CA TRP A 138 -16.69 1.07 -0.55
C TRP A 138 -17.21 -0.35 -0.81
N PHE A 139 -16.64 -1.33 -0.09
CA PHE A 139 -17.07 -2.72 -0.09
C PHE A 139 -18.17 -2.89 0.95
N TYR A 140 -19.35 -3.40 0.58
CA TYR A 140 -20.48 -3.48 1.49
C TYR A 140 -21.27 -4.78 1.39
N ASN A 141 -21.78 -5.25 2.53
CA ASN A 141 -22.67 -6.39 2.63
C ASN A 141 -24.10 -5.95 2.28
N LYS A 142 -24.54 -6.32 1.08
CA LYS A 142 -25.85 -5.93 0.53
C LYS A 142 -27.02 -6.31 1.45
N ASP A 143 -26.98 -7.47 2.08
CA ASP A 143 -28.09 -7.93 2.92
C ASP A 143 -28.30 -7.00 4.14
N VAL A 144 -27.20 -6.51 4.74
CA VAL A 144 -27.26 -5.56 5.86
C VAL A 144 -27.79 -4.21 5.39
N PHE A 145 -27.32 -3.73 4.22
CA PHE A 145 -27.74 -2.45 3.67
C PHE A 145 -29.21 -2.48 3.19
N ASP A 146 -29.64 -3.58 2.57
CA ASP A 146 -31.06 -3.78 2.20
C ASP A 146 -31.95 -3.75 3.46
N LYS A 147 -31.55 -4.44 4.53
CA LYS A 147 -32.27 -4.42 5.82
C LYS A 147 -32.34 -3.01 6.42
N ALA A 148 -31.29 -2.21 6.24
CA ALA A 148 -31.24 -0.81 6.68
C ALA A 148 -32.01 0.15 5.77
N GLY A 149 -32.46 -0.30 4.60
CA GLY A 149 -33.12 0.55 3.60
C GLY A 149 -32.17 1.60 3.00
N VAL A 150 -30.89 1.23 2.79
CA VAL A 150 -29.84 2.09 2.26
C VAL A 150 -29.32 1.49 0.94
N ASP A 151 -29.21 2.31 -0.06
CA ASP A 151 -28.55 2.01 -1.32
C ASP A 151 -27.20 2.72 -1.38
N PRO A 152 -26.07 2.02 -1.14
CA PRO A 152 -24.73 2.63 -1.14
C PRO A 152 -24.34 3.30 -2.46
N THR A 153 -24.87 2.82 -3.59
CA THR A 153 -24.56 3.41 -4.91
C THR A 153 -25.09 4.84 -5.08
N ARG A 154 -25.98 5.27 -4.18
CA ARG A 154 -26.60 6.60 -4.17
C ARG A 154 -26.04 7.53 -3.09
N VAL A 155 -25.20 7.02 -2.21
CA VAL A 155 -24.51 7.78 -1.16
C VAL A 155 -23.26 8.41 -1.75
N ARG A 156 -23.22 9.73 -1.83
CA ARG A 156 -22.15 10.47 -2.50
C ARG A 156 -21.33 11.32 -1.53
N THR A 157 -21.98 11.79 -0.46
CA THR A 157 -21.36 12.71 0.49
C THR A 157 -21.14 12.05 1.86
N TRP A 158 -20.21 12.60 2.64
CA TRP A 158 -20.02 12.17 4.02
C TRP A 158 -21.24 12.41 4.90
N ASP A 159 -22.03 13.44 4.64
CA ASP A 159 -23.30 13.64 5.35
C ASP A 159 -24.32 12.53 5.03
N GLU A 160 -24.43 12.13 3.77
CA GLU A 160 -25.26 10.99 3.37
C GLU A 160 -24.74 9.67 3.94
N PHE A 161 -23.40 9.50 4.02
CA PHE A 161 -22.77 8.33 4.65
C PHE A 161 -23.07 8.28 6.15
N TYR A 162 -23.02 9.43 6.84
CA TYR A 162 -23.42 9.50 8.25
C TYR A 162 -24.88 9.11 8.46
N ASP A 163 -25.79 9.59 7.59
CA ASP A 163 -27.21 9.21 7.66
C ASP A 163 -27.43 7.72 7.34
N ALA A 164 -26.66 7.15 6.40
CA ALA A 164 -26.62 5.73 6.13
C ALA A 164 -26.13 4.94 7.36
N ALA A 165 -25.07 5.42 8.03
CA ALA A 165 -24.50 4.80 9.21
C ALA A 165 -25.50 4.69 10.36
N LYS A 166 -26.32 5.74 10.61
CA LYS A 166 -27.39 5.67 11.62
C LYS A 166 -28.42 4.60 11.31
N LYS A 167 -28.80 4.45 10.03
CA LYS A 167 -29.76 3.42 9.61
C LYS A 167 -29.16 2.01 9.74
N VAL A 168 -27.90 1.82 9.38
CA VAL A 168 -27.17 0.55 9.54
C VAL A 168 -27.07 0.22 11.04
N ARG A 169 -26.69 1.21 11.87
CA ARG A 169 -26.56 1.02 13.32
C ARG A 169 -27.89 0.62 13.99
N ALA A 170 -29.00 1.13 13.50
CA ALA A 170 -30.34 0.74 13.96
C ALA A 170 -30.69 -0.73 13.68
N THR A 171 -30.00 -1.40 12.76
CA THR A 171 -30.16 -2.85 12.50
C THR A 171 -29.33 -3.73 13.42
N GLY A 172 -28.43 -3.12 14.22
CA GLY A 172 -27.49 -3.80 15.12
C GLY A 172 -26.05 -3.88 14.61
N SER A 173 -25.79 -3.50 13.35
CA SER A 173 -24.47 -3.53 12.74
C SER A 173 -23.76 -2.17 12.83
N TYR A 174 -22.44 -2.16 12.74
CA TYR A 174 -21.64 -0.98 12.48
C TYR A 174 -21.48 -0.79 10.96
N ILE A 175 -21.46 0.47 10.48
CA ILE A 175 -21.30 0.72 9.04
C ILE A 175 -19.93 0.29 8.56
N THR A 176 -18.89 0.52 9.36
CA THR A 176 -17.50 0.11 9.12
C THR A 176 -16.75 -0.01 10.45
N SER A 177 -15.46 -0.33 10.40
CA SER A 177 -14.56 -0.36 11.57
C SER A 177 -13.33 0.51 11.35
N ASP A 178 -12.85 1.11 12.44
CA ASP A 178 -11.54 1.77 12.50
C ASP A 178 -11.09 1.83 13.96
N SER A 179 -10.01 1.17 14.29
CA SER A 179 -9.40 1.14 15.64
C SER A 179 -8.22 2.10 15.79
N GLY A 180 -8.07 3.05 14.87
CA GLY A 180 -6.98 4.03 14.84
C GLY A 180 -5.85 3.63 13.89
N ASP A 181 -6.15 3.49 12.59
CA ASP A 181 -5.19 3.19 11.54
C ASP A 181 -4.71 4.48 10.86
N ALA A 182 -3.39 4.74 10.95
CA ALA A 182 -2.77 5.89 10.31
C ALA A 182 -2.88 5.86 8.78
N GLY A 183 -2.80 4.67 8.17
CA GLY A 183 -2.96 4.52 6.72
C GLY A 183 -4.37 4.87 6.25
N PHE A 184 -5.38 4.51 7.04
CA PHE A 184 -6.75 4.94 6.81
C PHE A 184 -6.90 6.46 6.99
N PHE A 185 -6.30 7.04 8.04
CA PHE A 185 -6.29 8.50 8.26
C PHE A 185 -5.70 9.24 7.06
N ASP A 186 -4.54 8.83 6.55
CA ASP A 186 -3.90 9.43 5.38
C ASP A 186 -4.81 9.35 4.15
N SER A 187 -5.40 8.18 3.91
CA SER A 187 -6.26 7.94 2.76
C SER A 187 -7.52 8.81 2.80
N MET A 188 -8.17 8.91 3.95
CA MET A 188 -9.38 9.71 4.12
C MET A 188 -9.11 11.22 4.08
N THR A 189 -7.97 11.67 4.61
CA THR A 189 -7.56 13.08 4.50
C THR A 189 -7.17 13.43 3.06
N CYS A 190 -6.49 12.54 2.34
CA CYS A 190 -6.24 12.68 0.92
C CYS A 190 -7.55 12.77 0.13
N LEU A 191 -8.52 11.89 0.41
CA LEU A 191 -9.86 11.91 -0.19
C LEU A 191 -10.58 13.23 0.07
N ALA A 192 -10.36 13.87 1.22
CA ALA A 192 -10.86 15.20 1.52
C ALA A 192 -10.13 16.32 0.77
N GLY A 193 -9.03 16.01 0.07
CA GLY A 193 -8.19 16.96 -0.65
C GLY A 193 -7.16 17.68 0.23
N ALA A 194 -6.75 17.08 1.36
CA ALA A 194 -5.70 17.58 2.21
C ALA A 194 -4.31 17.42 1.58
N THR A 195 -3.39 18.29 1.94
CA THR A 195 -1.97 18.20 1.59
C THR A 195 -1.11 18.60 2.79
N PRO A 196 -1.20 17.84 3.92
CA PRO A 196 -0.59 18.24 5.18
C PRO A 196 0.93 18.12 5.16
N PHE A 197 1.49 17.34 4.25
CA PHE A 197 2.90 17.01 4.21
C PHE A 197 3.57 17.45 2.91
N SER A 198 4.81 17.92 3.03
CA SER A 198 5.68 18.09 1.87
C SER A 198 7.15 18.00 2.29
N THR A 199 7.99 17.56 1.35
CA THR A 199 9.46 17.57 1.50
C THR A 199 10.04 18.55 0.49
N GLY A 200 10.92 19.43 0.95
CA GLY A 200 11.62 20.37 0.08
C GLY A 200 12.54 19.65 -0.92
N SER A 201 12.85 20.30 -2.02
CA SER A 201 13.77 19.77 -3.06
C SER A 201 15.19 19.51 -2.55
N ASP A 202 15.55 20.09 -1.40
CA ASP A 202 16.80 19.84 -0.68
C ASP A 202 16.81 18.49 0.07
N GLY A 203 15.66 17.82 0.18
CA GLY A 203 15.48 16.59 0.95
C GLY A 203 15.64 16.77 2.47
N GLN A 204 15.86 18.01 2.96
CA GLN A 204 16.17 18.29 4.36
C GLN A 204 15.12 19.17 5.06
N SER A 205 14.27 19.84 4.31
CA SER A 205 13.15 20.60 4.88
C SER A 205 11.84 19.84 4.68
N VAL A 206 11.01 19.84 5.73
CA VAL A 206 9.68 19.21 5.72
C VAL A 206 8.62 20.17 6.21
N THR A 207 7.45 20.11 5.60
CA THR A 207 6.23 20.78 6.12
C THR A 207 5.34 19.71 6.75
N ILE A 208 4.86 20.00 7.95
CA ILE A 208 3.91 19.14 8.69
C ILE A 208 2.81 20.07 9.21
N ASN A 209 1.62 19.96 8.65
CA ASN A 209 0.51 20.88 8.91
C ASN A 209 -0.82 20.13 9.04
N LEU A 210 -0.92 19.25 10.02
CA LEU A 210 -2.15 18.46 10.26
C LEU A 210 -3.23 19.30 10.93
N SER A 211 -2.91 19.97 12.02
CA SER A 211 -3.89 20.67 12.85
C SER A 211 -4.47 21.94 12.23
N ASN A 212 -3.77 22.58 11.28
CA ASN A 212 -4.22 23.82 10.63
C ASN A 212 -4.71 23.59 9.19
N ASP A 213 -4.52 22.41 8.62
CA ASP A 213 -5.09 22.08 7.31
C ASP A 213 -6.61 21.93 7.42
N SER A 214 -7.36 22.75 6.67
CA SER A 214 -8.82 22.77 6.73
C SER A 214 -9.46 21.46 6.25
N LYS A 215 -8.79 20.72 5.37
CA LYS A 215 -9.27 19.47 4.82
C LYS A 215 -9.00 18.30 5.77
N VAL A 216 -7.85 18.30 6.44
CA VAL A 216 -7.60 17.39 7.58
C VAL A 216 -8.66 17.61 8.65
N LYS A 217 -8.94 18.88 8.99
CA LYS A 217 -9.96 19.21 9.97
C LYS A 217 -11.37 18.74 9.54
N THR A 218 -11.71 18.83 8.27
CA THR A 218 -12.98 18.31 7.73
C THR A 218 -13.12 16.81 8.02
N PHE A 219 -12.08 16.02 7.80
CA PHE A 219 -12.09 14.60 8.12
C PHE A 219 -12.17 14.34 9.62
N VAL A 220 -11.32 15.01 10.40
CA VAL A 220 -11.25 14.85 11.87
C VAL A 220 -12.61 15.15 12.51
N ASP A 221 -13.26 16.25 12.14
CA ASP A 221 -14.57 16.64 12.68
C ASP A 221 -15.65 15.60 12.29
N PHE A 222 -15.63 15.11 11.04
CA PHE A 222 -16.54 14.10 10.55
C PHE A 222 -16.35 12.77 11.28
N TRP A 223 -15.11 12.29 11.36
CA TRP A 223 -14.82 10.97 11.94
C TRP A 223 -15.02 10.97 13.46
N GLN A 224 -14.69 12.07 14.14
CA GLN A 224 -15.01 12.25 15.55
C GLN A 224 -16.51 12.12 15.81
N LYS A 225 -17.36 12.66 14.92
CA LYS A 225 -18.82 12.53 15.03
C LYS A 225 -19.26 11.08 14.84
N MET A 226 -18.67 10.35 13.89
CA MET A 226 -18.93 8.92 13.67
C MET A 226 -18.58 8.08 14.91
N ILE A 227 -17.44 8.37 15.54
CA ILE A 227 -16.99 7.72 16.79
C ILE A 227 -17.92 8.07 17.98
N ALA A 228 -18.26 9.35 18.13
CA ALA A 228 -19.07 9.83 19.26
C ALA A 228 -20.46 9.23 19.27
N ASP A 229 -21.07 9.07 18.08
CA ASP A 229 -22.42 8.54 17.90
C ASP A 229 -22.45 7.00 17.78
N ASP A 230 -21.31 6.31 18.06
CA ASP A 230 -21.20 4.83 18.04
C ASP A 230 -21.63 4.21 16.70
N LEU A 231 -21.23 4.84 15.58
CA LEU A 231 -21.61 4.41 14.23
C LEU A 231 -20.59 3.49 13.57
N ILE A 232 -19.36 3.47 14.07
CA ILE A 232 -18.25 2.63 13.63
C ILE A 232 -17.75 1.74 14.78
N ASP A 233 -17.28 0.55 14.45
CA ASP A 233 -16.61 -0.32 15.42
C ASP A 233 -15.16 0.15 15.61
N THR A 234 -14.86 0.65 16.81
CA THR A 234 -13.52 1.13 17.19
C THR A 234 -12.73 0.14 18.04
N LYS A 235 -13.31 -1.06 18.31
CA LYS A 235 -12.76 -2.03 19.26
C LYS A 235 -12.13 -3.23 18.60
N THR A 236 -12.68 -3.64 17.47
CA THR A 236 -12.19 -4.81 16.74
C THR A 236 -10.97 -4.41 15.92
N ALA A 237 -9.82 -4.96 16.27
CA ALA A 237 -8.58 -4.70 15.53
C ALA A 237 -8.70 -5.26 14.11
N GLY A 238 -8.39 -4.43 13.12
CA GLY A 238 -8.33 -4.85 11.71
C GLY A 238 -7.41 -6.06 11.53
N TRP A 239 -7.76 -6.94 10.59
CA TRP A 239 -7.01 -8.16 10.24
C TRP A 239 -6.97 -9.25 11.33
N SER A 240 -7.72 -9.09 12.44
CA SER A 240 -7.87 -10.13 13.45
C SER A 240 -8.94 -11.16 13.06
N ASP A 241 -8.93 -12.33 13.71
CA ASP A 241 -9.96 -13.36 13.53
C ASP A 241 -11.36 -12.81 13.91
N ASP A 242 -11.45 -11.96 14.94
CA ASP A 242 -12.70 -11.30 15.34
C ASP A 242 -13.20 -10.33 14.26
N TRP A 243 -12.30 -9.62 13.59
CA TRP A 243 -12.65 -8.76 12.47
C TRP A 243 -13.18 -9.57 11.29
N ASN A 244 -12.50 -10.64 10.90
CA ASN A 244 -12.95 -11.56 9.85
C ASN A 244 -14.33 -12.15 10.16
N LYS A 245 -14.53 -12.56 11.42
CA LYS A 245 -15.83 -13.05 11.89
C LYS A 245 -16.92 -11.98 11.78
N SER A 246 -16.62 -10.73 12.14
CA SER A 246 -17.56 -9.61 12.07
C SER A 246 -17.95 -9.24 10.63
N LEU A 247 -17.04 -9.46 9.66
CA LEU A 247 -17.35 -9.35 8.23
C LEU A 247 -18.25 -10.50 7.74
N ASN A 248 -18.02 -11.72 8.22
CA ASN A 248 -18.83 -12.89 7.88
C ASN A 248 -20.28 -12.77 8.38
N ASP A 249 -20.48 -12.34 9.63
CA ASP A 249 -21.80 -12.27 10.25
C ASP A 249 -22.52 -10.93 10.01
N GLY A 250 -21.85 -9.95 9.39
CA GLY A 250 -22.39 -8.64 9.07
C GLY A 250 -22.45 -7.67 10.26
N SER A 251 -21.80 -7.96 11.38
CA SER A 251 -21.65 -7.03 12.51
C SER A 251 -20.89 -5.77 12.09
N ILE A 252 -19.89 -5.93 11.20
CA ILE A 252 -19.29 -4.87 10.42
C ILE A 252 -19.84 -4.97 9.00
N ALA A 253 -20.65 -3.97 8.59
CA ALA A 253 -21.45 -4.02 7.37
C ALA A 253 -20.67 -3.67 6.10
N SER A 254 -19.57 -2.94 6.23
CA SER A 254 -18.78 -2.50 5.07
C SER A 254 -17.35 -2.12 5.42
N LEU A 255 -16.54 -1.97 4.38
CA LEU A 255 -15.16 -1.51 4.46
C LEU A 255 -14.92 -0.36 3.49
N LEU A 256 -14.20 0.64 3.94
CA LEU A 256 -13.66 1.75 3.13
C LEU A 256 -12.16 1.50 2.96
N THR A 257 -11.74 0.90 1.87
CA THR A 257 -10.36 0.40 1.76
C THR A 257 -9.92 0.25 0.30
N GLY A 258 -8.68 -0.16 0.07
CA GLY A 258 -8.08 -0.29 -1.25
C GLY A 258 -8.63 -1.44 -2.10
N ALA A 259 -8.51 -1.31 -3.41
CA ALA A 259 -9.00 -2.25 -4.43
C ALA A 259 -8.36 -3.65 -4.38
N TRP A 260 -7.33 -3.87 -3.56
CA TRP A 260 -6.73 -5.16 -3.27
C TRP A 260 -7.58 -6.03 -2.31
N MET A 261 -8.68 -5.48 -1.75
CA MET A 261 -9.55 -6.15 -0.76
C MET A 261 -10.32 -7.38 -1.27
N PRO A 262 -10.73 -7.53 -2.55
CA PRO A 262 -11.59 -8.63 -3.00
C PRO A 262 -11.09 -10.02 -2.60
N TYR A 263 -9.82 -10.33 -2.81
CA TYR A 263 -9.25 -11.63 -2.44
C TYR A 263 -9.09 -11.82 -0.93
N ASN A 264 -8.87 -10.74 -0.20
CA ASN A 264 -8.83 -10.78 1.27
C ASN A 264 -10.22 -11.06 1.86
N LEU A 265 -11.28 -10.52 1.26
CA LEU A 265 -12.66 -10.85 1.62
C LEU A 265 -12.98 -12.32 1.32
N LEU A 266 -12.62 -12.83 0.14
CA LEU A 266 -12.83 -14.22 -0.23
C LEU A 266 -12.16 -15.17 0.78
N SER A 267 -10.92 -14.88 1.21
CA SER A 267 -10.18 -15.74 2.13
C SER A 267 -10.55 -15.54 3.60
N GLY A 268 -10.76 -14.29 4.04
CA GLY A 268 -11.01 -13.95 5.45
C GLY A 268 -12.50 -14.01 5.86
N ALA A 269 -13.40 -13.81 4.90
CA ALA A 269 -14.84 -13.76 5.13
C ALA A 269 -15.62 -14.62 4.11
N PRO A 270 -15.32 -15.94 3.99
CA PRO A 270 -15.92 -16.81 2.96
C PRO A 270 -17.45 -16.93 3.04
N ASP A 271 -18.05 -16.83 4.23
CA ASP A 271 -19.52 -16.87 4.40
C ASP A 271 -20.23 -15.64 3.82
N GLY A 272 -19.45 -14.63 3.41
CA GLY A 272 -19.91 -13.44 2.71
C GLY A 272 -20.14 -13.65 1.20
N GLU A 273 -19.86 -14.84 0.64
CA GLU A 273 -20.03 -15.11 -0.79
C GLU A 273 -21.44 -14.77 -1.28
N GLY A 274 -21.50 -14.03 -2.39
CA GLY A 274 -22.74 -13.54 -3.00
C GLY A 274 -23.36 -12.30 -2.34
N LYS A 275 -22.95 -11.94 -1.12
CA LYS A 275 -23.55 -10.86 -0.32
C LYS A 275 -22.82 -9.50 -0.48
N TRP A 276 -21.55 -9.51 -0.85
CA TRP A 276 -20.77 -8.28 -0.96
C TRP A 276 -20.97 -7.58 -2.32
N ARG A 277 -20.80 -6.27 -2.31
CA ARG A 277 -20.82 -5.41 -3.51
C ARG A 277 -19.78 -4.31 -3.34
N VAL A 278 -19.49 -3.64 -4.46
CA VAL A 278 -18.56 -2.49 -4.52
C VAL A 278 -19.30 -1.26 -4.99
N ALA A 279 -19.03 -0.13 -4.36
CA ALA A 279 -19.49 1.19 -4.75
C ALA A 279 -18.32 2.20 -4.69
N GLN A 280 -18.51 3.39 -5.27
CA GLN A 280 -17.56 4.48 -5.16
C GLN A 280 -17.51 5.02 -3.73
N MET A 281 -16.35 5.56 -3.33
CA MET A 281 -16.19 6.23 -2.05
C MET A 281 -17.08 7.47 -1.95
N PRO A 282 -17.78 7.69 -0.83
CA PRO A 282 -18.36 9.00 -0.53
C PRO A 282 -17.25 9.99 -0.18
N THR A 283 -17.38 11.22 -0.64
CA THR A 283 -16.43 12.33 -0.40
C THR A 283 -17.10 13.46 0.38
N PRO A 284 -16.37 14.44 0.94
CA PRO A 284 -16.99 15.53 1.70
C PRO A 284 -18.05 16.31 0.91
N ASP A 285 -17.86 16.49 -0.39
CA ASP A 285 -18.67 17.34 -1.26
C ASP A 285 -19.36 16.59 -2.42
N GLY A 286 -19.22 15.27 -2.48
CA GLY A 286 -19.78 14.44 -3.54
C GLY A 286 -18.97 14.42 -4.83
N SER A 287 -17.75 14.96 -4.83
CA SER A 287 -16.84 14.88 -5.97
C SER A 287 -16.39 13.43 -6.24
N GLU A 288 -15.93 13.16 -7.45
CA GLU A 288 -15.43 11.83 -7.84
C GLU A 288 -13.95 11.62 -7.47
N THR A 289 -13.34 12.53 -6.70
CA THR A 289 -11.96 12.38 -6.21
C THR A 289 -11.79 11.08 -5.44
N ASN A 290 -10.63 10.44 -5.59
CA ASN A 290 -10.26 9.23 -4.88
C ASN A 290 -8.86 9.34 -4.27
N SER A 291 -8.49 8.37 -3.47
CA SER A 291 -7.21 8.25 -2.77
C SER A 291 -6.69 6.82 -2.87
N GLU A 292 -5.39 6.63 -2.71
CA GLU A 292 -4.80 5.31 -2.46
C GLU A 292 -4.92 4.93 -0.99
N ASN A 293 -5.25 3.66 -0.74
CA ASN A 293 -5.09 3.01 0.56
C ASN A 293 -4.23 1.76 0.37
N GLY A 294 -2.97 1.83 0.72
CA GLY A 294 -1.96 0.84 0.36
C GLY A 294 -1.46 1.03 -1.07
N GLY A 295 -1.13 -0.07 -1.72
CA GLY A 295 -0.41 -0.09 -2.99
C GLY A 295 1.09 -0.08 -2.79
N SER A 296 1.80 -0.84 -3.64
CA SER A 296 3.23 -1.06 -3.49
C SER A 296 3.98 -0.97 -4.82
N SER A 297 5.27 -0.91 -4.70
CA SER A 297 6.22 -0.79 -5.79
C SER A 297 7.39 -1.75 -5.60
N LEU A 298 8.09 -2.07 -6.66
CA LEU A 298 9.33 -2.84 -6.62
C LEU A 298 10.51 -1.89 -6.83
N ALA A 299 11.25 -1.64 -5.74
CA ALA A 299 12.41 -0.76 -5.72
C ALA A 299 13.71 -1.55 -5.82
N MET A 300 14.73 -0.98 -6.45
CA MET A 300 16.06 -1.57 -6.54
C MET A 300 16.96 -0.95 -5.48
N VAL A 301 17.53 -1.79 -4.63
CA VAL A 301 18.52 -1.37 -3.64
C VAL A 301 19.83 -1.02 -4.35
N LYS A 302 20.50 0.05 -3.92
CA LYS A 302 21.76 0.51 -4.52
C LYS A 302 22.83 -0.57 -4.48
N THR A 303 23.49 -0.76 -5.64
CA THR A 303 24.61 -1.70 -5.80
C THR A 303 25.64 -1.16 -6.79
N ASP A 304 26.91 -1.48 -6.52
CA ASP A 304 28.01 -1.22 -7.47
C ASP A 304 28.18 -2.36 -8.50
N ASP A 305 27.48 -3.49 -8.32
CA ASP A 305 27.50 -4.63 -9.25
C ASP A 305 26.56 -4.39 -10.42
N LYS A 306 27.11 -3.94 -11.55
CA LYS A 306 26.34 -3.62 -12.75
C LYS A 306 25.56 -4.81 -13.30
N ALA A 307 26.13 -6.03 -13.23
CA ALA A 307 25.44 -7.21 -13.74
C ALA A 307 24.19 -7.55 -12.89
N LYS A 308 24.29 -7.37 -11.58
CA LYS A 308 23.15 -7.51 -10.66
C LYS A 308 22.13 -6.40 -10.90
N ALA A 309 22.56 -5.14 -11.05
CA ALA A 309 21.65 -4.03 -11.31
C ALA A 309 20.85 -4.23 -12.62
N GLU A 310 21.52 -4.64 -13.71
CA GLU A 310 20.85 -4.93 -14.97
C GLU A 310 19.87 -6.11 -14.87
N ALA A 311 20.26 -7.18 -14.18
CA ALA A 311 19.39 -8.34 -13.96
C ALA A 311 18.19 -8.01 -13.06
N ALA A 312 18.40 -7.23 -12.00
CA ALA A 312 17.36 -6.77 -11.09
C ALA A 312 16.35 -5.86 -11.82
N TYR A 313 16.83 -4.88 -12.58
CA TYR A 313 15.95 -4.01 -13.38
C TYR A 313 15.13 -4.82 -14.39
N LYS A 314 15.76 -5.77 -15.08
CA LYS A 314 15.09 -6.63 -16.08
C LYS A 314 13.96 -7.46 -15.43
N PHE A 315 14.18 -7.96 -14.23
CA PHE A 315 13.12 -8.66 -13.49
C PHE A 315 12.03 -7.71 -13.02
N ALA A 316 12.38 -6.54 -12.48
CA ALA A 316 11.40 -5.54 -12.08
C ALA A 316 10.53 -5.07 -13.25
N GLU A 317 11.13 -4.81 -14.42
CA GLU A 317 10.41 -4.47 -15.66
C GLU A 317 9.47 -5.63 -16.08
N TYR A 318 9.94 -6.88 -16.02
CA TYR A 318 9.09 -8.02 -16.34
C TYR A 318 7.91 -8.14 -15.38
N ALA A 319 8.13 -8.03 -14.08
CA ALA A 319 7.08 -8.21 -13.08
C ALA A 319 6.05 -7.06 -13.08
N CYS A 320 6.49 -5.83 -13.39
CA CYS A 320 5.67 -4.62 -13.18
C CYS A 320 5.23 -3.93 -14.49
N HIS A 321 5.87 -4.21 -15.63
CA HIS A 321 5.56 -3.55 -16.91
C HIS A 321 5.27 -4.52 -18.05
N ASN A 322 5.75 -5.76 -17.99
CA ASN A 322 5.46 -6.74 -19.04
C ASN A 322 4.06 -7.35 -18.88
N ALA A 323 3.31 -7.45 -19.98
CA ALA A 323 1.92 -7.94 -19.97
C ALA A 323 1.77 -9.34 -19.35
N GLU A 324 2.72 -10.29 -19.61
CA GLU A 324 2.67 -11.63 -19.04
C GLU A 324 2.93 -11.62 -17.52
N GLY A 325 3.90 -10.82 -17.07
CA GLY A 325 4.21 -10.66 -15.65
C GLY A 325 3.04 -10.04 -14.88
N ILE A 326 2.45 -8.98 -15.42
CA ILE A 326 1.26 -8.32 -14.85
C ILE A 326 0.09 -9.30 -14.83
N LYS A 327 -0.21 -9.97 -15.95
CA LYS A 327 -1.30 -10.96 -16.02
C LYS A 327 -1.16 -12.05 -14.97
N THR A 328 0.03 -12.61 -14.78
CA THR A 328 0.30 -13.64 -13.76
C THR A 328 -0.04 -13.14 -12.36
N ARG A 329 0.25 -11.87 -12.06
CA ARG A 329 -0.03 -11.26 -10.76
C ARG A 329 -1.51 -10.93 -10.58
N VAL A 330 -2.14 -10.36 -11.59
CA VAL A 330 -3.58 -10.03 -11.60
C VAL A 330 -4.44 -11.30 -11.51
N ASP A 331 -4.10 -12.36 -12.23
CA ASP A 331 -4.75 -13.68 -12.11
C ASP A 331 -4.62 -14.27 -10.68
N GLY A 332 -3.61 -13.86 -9.93
CA GLY A 332 -3.39 -14.25 -8.54
C GLY A 332 -3.97 -13.27 -7.50
N GLY A 333 -4.67 -12.23 -7.94
CA GLY A 333 -5.41 -11.33 -7.07
C GLY A 333 -4.79 -9.96 -6.83
N ALA A 334 -3.66 -9.63 -7.45
CA ALA A 334 -3.11 -8.28 -7.39
C ALA A 334 -4.00 -7.30 -8.16
N PHE A 335 -4.25 -6.12 -7.62
CA PHE A 335 -4.95 -5.07 -8.36
C PHE A 335 -3.95 -4.33 -9.27
N PRO A 336 -4.22 -4.20 -10.59
CA PRO A 336 -3.25 -3.64 -11.53
C PRO A 336 -2.99 -2.16 -11.29
N ALA A 337 -1.74 -1.74 -11.55
CA ALA A 337 -1.32 -0.34 -11.50
C ALA A 337 -1.29 0.32 -12.89
N ASP A 338 -1.52 -0.45 -13.95
CA ASP A 338 -1.38 -0.02 -15.34
C ASP A 338 -2.72 0.25 -16.04
N ASN A 339 -2.69 1.21 -16.97
CA ASN A 339 -3.88 1.65 -17.69
C ASN A 339 -4.42 0.58 -18.65
N ASP A 340 -3.54 -0.22 -19.25
CA ASP A 340 -3.94 -1.20 -20.27
C ASP A 340 -4.75 -2.34 -19.65
N THR A 341 -4.29 -2.87 -18.51
CA THR A 341 -5.02 -3.91 -17.77
C THR A 341 -6.33 -3.37 -17.21
N LEU A 342 -6.32 -2.17 -16.61
CA LEU A 342 -7.51 -1.54 -16.06
C LEU A 342 -8.59 -1.25 -17.11
N ALA A 343 -8.21 -1.06 -18.36
CA ALA A 343 -9.13 -0.81 -19.49
C ALA A 343 -9.51 -2.09 -20.26
N SER A 344 -8.93 -3.25 -19.94
CA SER A 344 -9.15 -4.48 -20.68
C SER A 344 -10.53 -5.07 -20.42
N ASP A 345 -11.15 -5.60 -21.47
CA ASP A 345 -12.47 -6.26 -21.37
C ASP A 345 -12.43 -7.46 -20.40
N ASP A 346 -11.35 -8.21 -20.38
CA ASP A 346 -11.18 -9.39 -19.50
C ASP A 346 -11.23 -8.95 -18.03
N PHE A 347 -10.54 -7.86 -17.67
CA PHE A 347 -10.54 -7.32 -16.31
C PHE A 347 -11.88 -6.69 -15.93
N LEU A 348 -12.44 -5.83 -16.78
CA LEU A 348 -13.68 -5.11 -16.51
C LEU A 348 -14.91 -6.02 -16.42
N ASN A 349 -14.95 -7.10 -17.22
CA ASN A 349 -16.08 -8.02 -17.23
C ASN A 349 -15.99 -9.14 -16.17
N MET A 350 -14.96 -9.13 -15.32
CA MET A 350 -14.82 -10.12 -14.25
C MET A 350 -15.98 -10.04 -13.26
N THR A 351 -16.66 -11.15 -13.00
CA THR A 351 -17.76 -11.27 -12.04
C THR A 351 -17.48 -12.25 -10.91
N SER A 352 -16.38 -13.01 -11.03
CA SER A 352 -15.96 -14.02 -10.04
C SER A 352 -14.49 -13.84 -9.68
N LEU A 353 -14.14 -14.30 -8.48
CA LEU A 353 -12.77 -14.44 -7.99
C LEU A 353 -12.38 -15.92 -8.08
N THR A 354 -11.10 -16.20 -8.29
CA THR A 354 -10.60 -17.60 -8.31
C THR A 354 -9.76 -17.84 -7.07
N ASP A 355 -10.11 -18.83 -6.24
CA ASP A 355 -9.35 -19.18 -5.05
C ASP A 355 -8.00 -19.87 -5.38
N SER A 356 -7.21 -20.18 -4.34
CA SER A 356 -5.91 -20.86 -4.50
C SER A 356 -6.01 -22.28 -5.08
N ASP A 357 -7.19 -22.91 -4.98
CA ASP A 357 -7.47 -24.25 -5.48
C ASP A 357 -8.02 -24.23 -6.93
N GLY A 358 -8.25 -23.03 -7.49
CA GLY A 358 -8.74 -22.81 -8.86
C GLY A 358 -10.26 -22.81 -8.96
N ASN A 359 -11.00 -22.73 -7.84
CA ASN A 359 -12.46 -22.65 -7.88
C ASN A 359 -12.91 -21.19 -8.08
N ALA A 360 -13.95 -20.99 -8.89
CA ALA A 360 -14.53 -19.68 -9.14
C ALA A 360 -15.65 -19.37 -8.13
N HIS A 361 -15.64 -18.15 -7.57
CA HIS A 361 -16.56 -17.66 -6.58
C HIS A 361 -17.21 -16.35 -7.02
N GLU A 362 -18.53 -16.33 -7.17
CA GLU A 362 -19.28 -15.10 -7.42
C GLU A 362 -19.42 -14.27 -6.12
N TYR A 363 -18.31 -13.98 -5.47
CA TYR A 363 -18.27 -13.35 -4.15
C TYR A 363 -19.04 -12.01 -4.11
N PHE A 364 -18.99 -11.26 -5.20
CA PHE A 364 -19.75 -10.02 -5.38
C PHE A 364 -21.11 -10.23 -6.08
N GLY A 365 -21.67 -11.46 -6.04
CA GLY A 365 -23.00 -11.78 -6.53
C GLY A 365 -23.23 -11.41 -7.99
N GLY A 366 -22.25 -11.67 -8.83
CA GLY A 366 -22.30 -11.41 -10.28
C GLY A 366 -22.09 -9.95 -10.68
N GLN A 367 -21.73 -9.04 -9.72
CA GLN A 367 -21.35 -7.66 -10.06
C GLN A 367 -20.03 -7.66 -10.84
N LYS A 368 -19.93 -6.83 -11.87
CA LYS A 368 -18.67 -6.48 -12.52
C LYS A 368 -17.89 -5.50 -11.61
N PHE A 369 -17.40 -6.01 -10.50
CA PHE A 369 -16.82 -5.18 -9.43
C PHE A 369 -15.59 -4.40 -9.89
N ASN A 370 -14.84 -4.91 -10.87
CA ASN A 370 -13.68 -4.23 -11.43
C ASN A 370 -14.04 -2.99 -12.26
N GLU A 371 -15.26 -2.85 -12.78
CA GLU A 371 -15.71 -1.59 -13.40
C GLU A 371 -15.70 -0.44 -12.37
N GLU A 372 -16.16 -0.71 -11.14
CA GLU A 372 -16.14 0.27 -10.05
C GLU A 372 -14.70 0.54 -9.57
N LEU A 373 -13.88 -0.50 -9.45
CA LEU A 373 -12.50 -0.35 -8.99
C LEU A 373 -11.62 0.38 -10.02
N ALA A 374 -11.78 0.11 -11.31
CA ALA A 374 -11.08 0.83 -12.38
C ALA A 374 -11.49 2.31 -12.44
N LYS A 375 -12.79 2.61 -12.22
CA LYS A 375 -13.26 3.99 -12.09
C LYS A 375 -12.63 4.69 -10.89
N ALA A 376 -12.50 4.01 -9.75
CA ALA A 376 -11.83 4.53 -8.57
C ALA A 376 -10.35 4.87 -8.86
N ALA A 377 -9.63 3.96 -9.55
CA ALA A 377 -8.23 4.17 -9.93
C ALA A 377 -8.00 5.40 -10.81
N ALA A 378 -8.91 5.65 -11.76
CA ALA A 378 -8.84 6.80 -12.66
C ALA A 378 -8.99 8.16 -11.93
N ASN A 379 -9.57 8.17 -10.74
CA ASN A 379 -9.88 9.37 -9.97
C ASN A 379 -8.92 9.63 -8.79
N VAL A 380 -7.87 8.84 -8.64
CA VAL A 380 -6.89 8.99 -7.55
C VAL A 380 -6.19 10.33 -7.65
N SER A 381 -6.20 11.08 -6.54
CA SER A 381 -5.50 12.35 -6.41
C SER A 381 -3.99 12.16 -6.41
N THR A 382 -3.26 12.99 -7.15
CA THR A 382 -1.79 12.97 -7.21
C THR A 382 -1.12 13.98 -6.28
N GLY A 383 -1.93 14.75 -5.53
CA GLY A 383 -1.46 15.88 -4.72
C GLY A 383 -0.92 15.50 -3.33
N TYR A 384 -1.36 14.37 -2.78
CA TYR A 384 -0.93 13.92 -1.46
C TYR A 384 0.53 13.46 -1.49
N LYS A 385 1.29 13.84 -0.46
CA LYS A 385 2.69 13.46 -0.31
C LYS A 385 2.92 12.87 1.06
N PHE A 386 3.86 11.93 1.14
CA PHE A 386 4.29 11.30 2.38
C PHE A 386 5.60 11.91 2.88
N LEU A 387 5.83 11.83 4.18
CA LEU A 387 7.07 12.28 4.81
C LEU A 387 8.22 11.31 4.52
N PRO A 388 9.49 11.77 4.52
CA PRO A 388 10.65 10.90 4.37
C PRO A 388 10.93 10.04 5.63
N PHE A 389 9.99 9.98 6.56
CA PHE A 389 9.96 9.15 7.77
C PHE A 389 8.51 8.74 8.09
N GLU A 390 7.71 8.49 7.05
CA GLU A 390 6.29 8.15 7.20
C GLU A 390 6.09 6.81 7.93
N VAL A 391 7.04 5.88 7.84
CA VAL A 391 7.02 4.63 8.61
C VAL A 391 7.00 4.92 10.11
N TYR A 392 7.83 5.86 10.57
CA TYR A 392 7.79 6.32 11.96
C TYR A 392 6.49 7.05 12.28
N ALA A 393 6.08 8.00 11.42
CA ALA A 393 4.89 8.80 11.65
C ALA A 393 3.65 7.91 11.85
N ARG A 394 3.44 6.92 10.97
CA ARG A 394 2.34 5.95 11.11
C ARG A 394 2.49 5.06 12.34
N GLY A 395 3.71 4.66 12.67
CA GLY A 395 4.00 3.79 13.80
C GLY A 395 3.61 4.36 15.16
N VAL A 396 3.61 5.69 15.31
CA VAL A 396 3.28 6.36 16.58
C VAL A 396 1.83 6.90 16.62
N TYR A 397 1.07 6.79 15.54
CA TYR A 397 -0.30 7.32 15.47
C TYR A 397 -1.22 6.73 16.53
N SER A 398 -1.18 5.42 16.73
CA SER A 398 -2.01 4.75 17.73
C SER A 398 -1.67 5.14 19.17
N ASP A 399 -0.40 5.48 19.44
CA ASP A 399 0.03 5.96 20.76
C ASP A 399 -0.50 7.37 21.04
N ASP A 400 -0.54 8.24 20.02
CA ASP A 400 -0.94 9.64 20.15
C ASP A 400 -2.45 9.85 20.00
N ALA A 401 -3.10 9.18 19.02
CA ALA A 401 -4.51 9.36 18.67
C ALA A 401 -5.42 8.20 19.10
N GLY A 402 -4.85 7.05 19.49
CA GLY A 402 -5.61 5.84 19.81
C GLY A 402 -6.64 5.99 20.93
N GLY A 403 -6.38 6.90 21.88
CA GLY A 403 -7.34 7.21 22.95
C GLY A 403 -8.68 7.74 22.44
N ALA A 404 -8.72 8.37 21.25
CA ALA A 404 -9.96 8.84 20.64
C ALA A 404 -10.87 7.68 20.20
N TYR A 405 -10.28 6.56 19.83
CA TYR A 405 -11.00 5.35 19.36
C TYR A 405 -11.32 4.41 20.50
N THR A 406 -10.36 4.11 21.37
CA THR A 406 -10.46 3.02 22.34
C THR A 406 -11.34 3.36 23.53
N ASP A 407 -10.99 4.39 24.29
CA ASP A 407 -11.65 4.75 25.56
C ASP A 407 -12.24 6.17 25.56
N LYS A 408 -12.11 6.88 24.44
CA LYS A 408 -12.57 8.26 24.24
C LYS A 408 -11.99 9.22 25.28
N SER A 409 -10.75 8.95 25.76
CA SER A 409 -10.03 9.77 26.73
C SER A 409 -9.58 11.12 26.19
N VAL A 410 -9.43 11.19 24.85
CA VAL A 410 -9.13 12.42 24.10
C VAL A 410 -10.07 12.52 22.90
N THR A 411 -10.21 13.71 22.35
CA THR A 411 -10.86 13.88 21.05
C THR A 411 -9.88 13.53 19.93
N LEU A 412 -10.39 13.16 18.75
CA LEU A 412 -9.54 12.88 17.58
C LEU A 412 -8.69 14.10 17.20
N ALA A 413 -9.22 15.33 17.37
CA ALA A 413 -8.48 16.55 17.14
C ALA A 413 -7.30 16.72 18.11
N GLU A 414 -7.48 16.41 19.40
CA GLU A 414 -6.39 16.42 20.39
C GLU A 414 -5.34 15.35 20.08
N GLY A 415 -5.78 14.13 19.68
CA GLY A 415 -4.89 13.06 19.27
C GLY A 415 -4.05 13.43 18.03
N VAL A 416 -4.68 13.99 16.99
CA VAL A 416 -3.98 14.47 15.79
C VAL A 416 -3.00 15.61 16.12
N GLN A 417 -3.34 16.49 17.06
CA GLN A 417 -2.42 17.54 17.52
C GLN A 417 -1.21 16.96 18.27
N ALA A 418 -1.43 15.94 19.10
CA ALA A 418 -0.34 15.23 19.79
C ALA A 418 0.56 14.52 18.77
N TRP A 419 -0.03 13.85 17.81
CA TRP A 419 0.68 13.20 16.71
C TRP A 419 1.49 14.19 15.87
N GLU A 420 0.90 15.33 15.45
CA GLU A 420 1.63 16.37 14.74
C GLU A 420 2.86 16.86 15.54
N LYS A 421 2.69 17.06 16.83
CA LYS A 421 3.80 17.46 17.70
C LYS A 421 4.90 16.41 17.76
N ASN A 422 4.53 15.15 17.96
CA ASN A 422 5.46 14.02 18.03
C ASN A 422 6.30 13.89 16.76
N ILE A 423 5.66 13.90 15.58
CA ILE A 423 6.37 13.79 14.31
C ILE A 423 7.23 15.02 13.99
N LYS A 424 6.85 16.23 14.43
CA LYS A 424 7.70 17.45 14.34
C LYS A 424 8.94 17.36 15.22
N ASP A 425 8.76 16.86 16.45
CA ASP A 425 9.87 16.64 17.39
C ASP A 425 10.84 15.59 16.82
N TYR A 426 10.31 14.49 16.29
CA TYR A 426 11.12 13.47 15.61
C TYR A 426 11.87 14.03 14.40
N ALA A 427 11.19 14.76 13.51
CA ALA A 427 11.82 15.41 12.36
C ALA A 427 13.02 16.26 12.77
N SER A 428 12.82 17.10 13.81
CA SER A 428 13.88 17.96 14.34
C SER A 428 15.07 17.17 14.90
N GLN A 429 14.80 16.05 15.61
CA GLN A 429 15.84 15.14 16.13
C GLN A 429 16.62 14.45 15.02
N GLN A 430 15.96 14.16 13.88
CA GLN A 430 16.60 13.57 12.70
C GLN A 430 17.34 14.63 11.85
N GLY A 431 17.33 15.88 12.24
CA GLY A 431 18.05 16.97 11.56
C GLY A 431 17.25 17.65 10.44
N TYR A 432 15.97 17.36 10.30
CA TYR A 432 15.12 18.07 9.34
C TYR A 432 14.80 19.49 9.81
N THR A 433 14.70 20.41 8.86
CA THR A 433 14.14 21.75 9.09
C THR A 433 12.63 21.68 8.96
N VAL A 434 11.91 21.79 10.06
CA VAL A 434 10.43 21.77 10.09
C VAL A 434 9.89 23.16 9.79
N LYS A 435 8.97 23.26 8.84
CA LYS A 435 8.27 24.50 8.40
C LYS A 435 6.82 24.48 8.81
#